data_1d1d076aa90135a7f5fe55a741c6bfc9
#
_entry.id   1d1d076aa90135a7f5fe55a741c6bfc9
#
_cell.length_a   1.000
_cell.length_b   1.000
_cell.length_c   1.000
_cell.angle_alpha   90.00
_cell.angle_beta   90.00
_cell.angle_gamma   90.00
#
_symmetry.space_group_name_H-M   'P 1'
#
loop_
_entity.id
_entity.type
_entity.pdbx_description
1 polymer ?
#
loop_
_entity_poly.entity_id
_entity_poly.type
_entity_poly.pdbx_seq_one_letter_code
_entity_poly.pdbx_strand_id
1 'polypeptide(L)'
;MKQGKFDIYVFADWKGMAAPKLMGILSAHYGKGKKAFGFEYDKDWIKTASQRLIDPDIQFFSGAQFPNNKENFGVFLDSMPDTWGRTLMKRKAAQHAREFGEKPQTLYDIDYLLGVFDKTRMGALRFKTSLDGSFLDDDHENATPPWSSIRELQAAAKNLEDDENIDVKKWLAILMAPGSSLGGARPKANIVDEKGDLWIAKFPSKNDTIDKGAWEFLAYQLALKSGIEMNECRIEKIAGKHHTFFTKRFDREGEDRIHFASAMTMTGNSEENLRFHTASYLDIAEF
;
A
#
# COMPACT_ATOMS: atom_id res chain seq x y z
N MET A 1 -18.49 12.06 11.99
CA MET A 1 -18.30 10.61 11.74
C MET A 1 -18.99 10.27 10.44
N LYS A 2 -18.30 9.62 9.50
CA LYS A 2 -18.96 9.03 8.33
C LYS A 2 -20.02 8.04 8.83
N GLN A 3 -21.25 8.17 8.38
CA GLN A 3 -22.33 7.21 8.64
C GLN A 3 -22.92 6.80 7.30
N GLY A 4 -23.24 5.52 7.16
CA GLY A 4 -23.83 4.98 5.95
C GLY A 4 -23.09 3.79 5.36
N LYS A 5 -23.60 3.34 4.23
CA LYS A 5 -23.00 2.31 3.37
C LYS A 5 -22.21 2.99 2.26
N PHE A 6 -20.99 2.52 2.01
CA PHE A 6 -20.12 2.95 0.91
C PHE A 6 -19.75 1.74 0.09
N ASP A 7 -20.11 1.74 -1.17
CA ASP A 7 -19.76 0.69 -2.11
C ASP A 7 -18.55 1.10 -2.95
N ILE A 8 -17.57 0.21 -3.04
CA ILE A 8 -16.34 0.38 -3.81
C ILE A 8 -16.29 -0.76 -4.83
N TYR A 9 -16.23 -0.40 -6.11
CA TYR A 9 -16.09 -1.36 -7.19
C TYR A 9 -14.65 -1.82 -7.28
N VAL A 10 -14.43 -3.12 -7.13
CA VAL A 10 -13.13 -3.77 -7.14
C VAL A 10 -12.89 -4.38 -8.52
N PHE A 11 -11.82 -3.97 -9.16
CA PHE A 11 -11.40 -4.47 -10.46
C PHE A 11 -10.13 -5.30 -10.32
N ALA A 12 -10.06 -6.39 -11.06
CA ALA A 12 -8.84 -7.12 -11.32
C ALA A 12 -8.17 -6.57 -12.58
N ASP A 13 -6.85 -6.37 -12.53
CA ASP A 13 -6.04 -5.88 -13.65
C ASP A 13 -4.65 -6.53 -13.59
N TRP A 14 -4.60 -7.86 -13.70
CA TRP A 14 -3.35 -8.58 -13.63
C TRP A 14 -2.86 -9.07 -15.00
N LYS A 15 -1.57 -9.31 -15.06
CA LYS A 15 -0.87 -9.78 -16.26
C LYS A 15 -1.64 -10.87 -17.00
N GLY A 16 -1.78 -10.69 -18.30
CA GLY A 16 -2.54 -11.57 -19.19
C GLY A 16 -4.02 -11.22 -19.37
N MET A 17 -4.53 -10.19 -18.68
CA MET A 17 -5.87 -9.65 -18.94
C MET A 17 -5.82 -8.59 -20.05
N ALA A 18 -6.80 -8.62 -20.97
CA ALA A 18 -6.87 -7.63 -22.05
C ALA A 18 -7.26 -6.23 -21.55
N ALA A 19 -7.98 -6.14 -20.42
CA ALA A 19 -8.38 -4.90 -19.75
C ALA A 19 -8.80 -5.18 -18.31
N PRO A 20 -8.81 -4.15 -17.44
CA PRO A 20 -9.35 -4.29 -16.09
C PRO A 20 -10.80 -4.77 -16.12
N LYS A 21 -11.12 -5.78 -15.31
CA LYS A 21 -12.46 -6.38 -15.24
C LYS A 21 -13.04 -6.25 -13.83
N LEU A 22 -14.32 -5.88 -13.74
CA LEU A 22 -15.04 -5.84 -12.48
C LEU A 22 -15.01 -7.22 -11.82
N MET A 23 -14.43 -7.29 -10.63
CA MET A 23 -14.34 -8.51 -9.85
C MET A 23 -15.48 -8.61 -8.82
N GLY A 24 -15.85 -7.48 -8.23
CA GLY A 24 -16.89 -7.47 -7.20
C GLY A 24 -17.04 -6.09 -6.55
N ILE A 25 -17.80 -6.07 -5.45
CA ILE A 25 -18.10 -4.86 -4.68
C ILE A 25 -17.65 -5.07 -3.23
N LEU A 26 -16.79 -4.18 -2.75
CA LEU A 26 -16.46 -4.05 -1.34
C LEU A 26 -17.40 -3.02 -0.70
N SER A 27 -18.24 -3.47 0.21
CA SER A 27 -19.17 -2.61 0.95
C SER A 27 -18.61 -2.30 2.33
N ALA A 28 -18.47 -1.02 2.65
CA ALA A 28 -18.07 -0.54 3.98
C ALA A 28 -19.28 0.08 4.68
N HIS A 29 -19.62 -0.42 5.86
CA HIS A 29 -20.72 0.08 6.68
C HIS A 29 -20.18 0.75 7.95
N TYR A 30 -20.55 1.99 8.15
CA TYR A 30 -20.21 2.77 9.35
C TYR A 30 -21.46 3.22 10.08
N GLY A 31 -21.65 2.78 11.31
CA GLY A 31 -22.81 3.17 12.12
C GLY A 31 -22.63 2.88 13.60
N LYS A 32 -23.10 3.81 14.46
CA LYS A 32 -23.13 3.66 15.94
C LYS A 32 -21.81 3.13 16.55
N GLY A 33 -20.66 3.60 16.05
CA GLY A 33 -19.33 3.18 16.52
C GLY A 33 -18.87 1.81 16.03
N LYS A 34 -19.64 1.13 15.18
CA LYS A 34 -19.28 -0.15 14.55
C LYS A 34 -18.87 0.05 13.10
N LYS A 35 -17.93 -0.76 12.65
CA LYS A 35 -17.51 -0.89 11.27
C LYS A 35 -17.79 -2.33 10.82
N ALA A 36 -18.22 -2.50 9.59
CA ALA A 36 -18.35 -3.82 8.98
C ALA A 36 -17.99 -3.71 7.51
N PHE A 37 -17.16 -4.62 7.04
CA PHE A 37 -16.83 -4.76 5.64
C PHE A 37 -17.45 -6.04 5.11
N GLY A 38 -17.97 -5.99 3.89
CA GLY A 38 -18.46 -7.16 3.18
C GLY A 38 -17.98 -7.10 1.74
N PHE A 39 -17.68 -8.25 1.16
CA PHE A 39 -17.32 -8.34 -0.24
C PHE A 39 -18.28 -9.31 -0.97
N GLU A 40 -18.70 -8.94 -2.16
CA GLU A 40 -19.50 -9.78 -3.03
C GLU A 40 -18.90 -9.79 -4.43
N TYR A 41 -18.65 -10.99 -4.95
CA TYR A 41 -18.19 -11.11 -6.33
C TYR A 41 -19.27 -10.68 -7.33
N ASP A 42 -18.83 -10.07 -8.41
CA ASP A 42 -19.67 -9.83 -9.58
C ASP A 42 -20.09 -11.16 -10.23
N LYS A 43 -21.35 -11.22 -10.68
CA LYS A 43 -21.91 -12.46 -11.26
C LYS A 43 -21.21 -12.90 -12.55
N ASP A 44 -20.80 -11.93 -13.37
CA ASP A 44 -20.10 -12.24 -14.63
C ASP A 44 -18.63 -12.59 -14.37
N TRP A 45 -18.03 -12.06 -13.29
CA TRP A 45 -16.73 -12.52 -12.83
C TRP A 45 -16.76 -14.02 -12.48
N ILE A 46 -17.68 -14.46 -11.65
CA ILE A 46 -17.80 -15.87 -11.23
C ILE A 46 -18.00 -16.80 -12.43
N LYS A 47 -18.78 -16.39 -13.42
CA LYS A 47 -19.05 -17.23 -14.62
C LYS A 47 -17.83 -17.36 -15.54
N THR A 48 -16.97 -16.36 -15.61
CA THR A 48 -15.94 -16.23 -16.65
C THR A 48 -14.51 -16.30 -16.15
N ALA A 49 -14.28 -16.06 -14.85
CA ALA A 49 -12.96 -16.14 -14.25
C ALA A 49 -12.65 -17.55 -13.73
N SER A 50 -11.39 -17.95 -13.83
CA SER A 50 -10.91 -19.10 -13.06
C SER A 50 -10.88 -18.77 -11.58
N GLN A 51 -11.22 -19.74 -10.73
CA GLN A 51 -11.08 -19.60 -9.29
C GLN A 51 -9.63 -19.27 -8.92
N ARG A 52 -9.45 -18.20 -8.15
CA ARG A 52 -8.17 -17.82 -7.56
C ARG A 52 -8.39 -17.48 -6.10
N LEU A 53 -7.55 -18.00 -5.25
CA LEU A 53 -7.53 -17.61 -3.84
C LEU A 53 -6.86 -16.22 -3.75
N ILE A 54 -7.64 -15.22 -3.37
CA ILE A 54 -7.16 -13.84 -3.17
C ILE A 54 -7.06 -13.48 -1.69
N ASP A 55 -7.88 -14.13 -0.87
CA ASP A 55 -7.92 -13.99 0.59
C ASP A 55 -8.58 -15.25 1.17
N PRO A 56 -8.09 -15.84 2.26
CA PRO A 56 -8.71 -17.02 2.89
C PRO A 56 -10.16 -16.80 3.32
N ASP A 57 -10.54 -15.56 3.64
CA ASP A 57 -11.91 -15.21 4.04
C ASP A 57 -12.85 -14.96 2.82
N ILE A 58 -12.33 -15.01 1.60
CA ILE A 58 -13.12 -14.80 0.38
C ILE A 58 -13.19 -16.09 -0.43
N GLN A 59 -14.34 -16.75 -0.36
CA GLN A 59 -14.64 -17.98 -1.09
C GLN A 59 -15.25 -17.67 -2.46
N PHE A 60 -15.01 -18.52 -3.47
CA PHE A 60 -15.44 -18.27 -4.85
C PHE A 60 -16.92 -18.66 -5.08
N PHE A 61 -17.84 -17.85 -4.55
CA PHE A 61 -19.28 -17.98 -4.77
C PHE A 61 -19.98 -16.60 -4.82
N SER A 62 -21.22 -16.56 -5.33
CA SER A 62 -22.03 -15.34 -5.32
C SER A 62 -22.70 -15.15 -3.96
N GLY A 63 -22.71 -13.92 -3.47
CA GLY A 63 -23.29 -13.53 -2.19
C GLY A 63 -22.31 -12.77 -1.32
N ALA A 64 -22.85 -12.00 -0.38
CA ALA A 64 -22.04 -11.20 0.52
C ALA A 64 -21.24 -12.08 1.49
N GLN A 65 -19.96 -11.80 1.61
CA GLN A 65 -19.00 -12.48 2.47
C GLN A 65 -18.42 -11.47 3.45
N PHE A 66 -18.01 -11.92 4.62
CA PHE A 66 -17.52 -11.08 5.68
C PHE A 66 -16.20 -11.62 6.22
N PRO A 67 -15.28 -10.74 6.66
CA PRO A 67 -14.01 -11.19 7.22
C PRO A 67 -14.23 -11.94 8.54
N ASN A 68 -13.45 -12.99 8.76
CA ASN A 68 -13.53 -13.81 9.96
C ASN A 68 -12.58 -13.27 11.04
N ASN A 69 -13.12 -12.88 12.21
CA ASN A 69 -12.35 -12.35 13.35
C ASN A 69 -11.41 -11.17 13.01
N LYS A 70 -11.71 -10.41 11.96
CA LYS A 70 -10.97 -9.23 11.51
C LYS A 70 -11.95 -8.10 11.16
N GLU A 71 -11.49 -6.85 11.22
CA GLU A 71 -12.32 -5.71 10.80
C GLU A 71 -12.48 -5.62 9.27
N ASN A 72 -11.48 -6.12 8.50
CA ASN A 72 -11.47 -6.05 7.05
C ASN A 72 -10.73 -7.26 6.44
N PHE A 73 -10.93 -7.53 5.16
CA PHE A 73 -10.19 -8.56 4.44
C PHE A 73 -8.73 -8.16 4.25
N GLY A 74 -7.83 -9.13 4.42
CA GLY A 74 -6.39 -8.91 4.32
C GLY A 74 -5.95 -8.37 2.96
N VAL A 75 -6.51 -8.89 1.87
CA VAL A 75 -6.18 -8.46 0.49
C VAL A 75 -6.50 -6.98 0.24
N PHE A 76 -7.53 -6.43 0.88
CA PHE A 76 -7.82 -5.00 0.79
C PHE A 76 -6.92 -4.18 1.71
N LEU A 77 -6.53 -4.73 2.87
CA LEU A 77 -5.52 -4.11 3.74
C LEU A 77 -4.16 -4.03 3.04
N ASP A 78 -3.77 -5.07 2.30
CA ASP A 78 -2.54 -5.09 1.49
C ASP A 78 -2.53 -4.02 0.38
N SER A 79 -3.72 -3.60 -0.06
CA SER A 79 -3.90 -2.53 -1.06
C SER A 79 -3.95 -1.12 -0.45
N MET A 80 -3.92 -0.99 0.88
CA MET A 80 -3.91 0.27 1.63
C MET A 80 -2.49 0.75 1.91
N PRO A 81 -2.30 2.02 2.32
CA PRO A 81 -1.01 2.50 2.76
C PRO A 81 -0.54 1.75 4.02
N ASP A 82 0.76 1.56 4.11
CA ASP A 82 1.43 1.11 5.32
C ASP A 82 1.41 2.17 6.45
N THR A 83 2.05 1.88 7.57
CA THR A 83 2.11 2.80 8.72
C THR A 83 2.73 4.15 8.35
N TRP A 84 3.76 4.19 7.49
CA TRP A 84 4.36 5.42 6.99
C TRP A 84 3.37 6.20 6.12
N GLY A 85 2.78 5.57 5.12
CA GLY A 85 1.78 6.19 4.24
C GLY A 85 0.55 6.68 4.99
N ARG A 86 0.05 5.91 5.97
CA ARG A 86 -1.04 6.33 6.86
C ARG A 86 -0.67 7.58 7.68
N THR A 87 0.58 7.68 8.13
CA THR A 87 1.09 8.88 8.84
C THR A 87 1.08 10.10 7.92
N LEU A 88 1.54 9.96 6.68
CA LEU A 88 1.48 11.03 5.68
C LEU A 88 0.06 11.50 5.41
N MET A 89 -0.88 10.58 5.19
CA MET A 89 -2.29 10.90 4.95
C MET A 89 -2.94 11.61 6.15
N LYS A 90 -2.66 11.17 7.38
CA LYS A 90 -3.14 11.85 8.60
C LYS A 90 -2.59 13.28 8.70
N ARG A 91 -1.32 13.48 8.41
CA ARG A 91 -0.69 14.82 8.40
C ARG A 91 -1.31 15.72 7.32
N LYS A 92 -1.54 15.18 6.11
CA LYS A 92 -2.23 15.89 5.02
C LYS A 92 -3.65 16.34 5.46
N ALA A 93 -4.41 15.44 6.06
CA ALA A 93 -5.75 15.77 6.57
C ALA A 93 -5.71 16.83 7.67
N ALA A 94 -4.75 16.76 8.59
CA ALA A 94 -4.57 17.76 9.65
C ALA A 94 -4.13 19.12 9.09
N GLN A 95 -3.26 19.13 8.09
CA GLN A 95 -2.81 20.35 7.42
C GLN A 95 -3.98 21.03 6.70
N HIS A 96 -4.76 20.26 5.92
CA HIS A 96 -5.94 20.77 5.24
C HIS A 96 -6.94 21.38 6.24
N ALA A 97 -7.20 20.70 7.35
CA ALA A 97 -8.10 21.23 8.38
C ALA A 97 -7.61 22.56 8.99
N ARG A 98 -6.29 22.70 9.21
CA ARG A 98 -5.70 23.98 9.69
C ARG A 98 -5.86 25.10 8.67
N GLU A 99 -5.65 24.84 7.38
CA GLU A 99 -5.77 25.83 6.30
C GLU A 99 -7.20 26.37 6.17
N PHE A 100 -8.20 25.52 6.38
CA PHE A 100 -9.62 25.90 6.27
C PHE A 100 -10.30 26.20 7.61
N GLY A 101 -9.55 26.18 8.73
CA GLY A 101 -10.12 26.41 10.07
C GLY A 101 -11.09 25.32 10.52
N GLU A 102 -10.94 24.12 10.00
CA GLU A 102 -11.79 22.96 10.27
C GLU A 102 -11.19 22.04 11.34
N LYS A 103 -12.01 21.13 11.88
CA LYS A 103 -11.49 20.05 12.72
C LYS A 103 -10.86 18.96 11.85
N PRO A 104 -9.69 18.40 12.24
CA PRO A 104 -9.07 17.30 11.51
C PRO A 104 -10.05 16.14 11.32
N GLN A 105 -10.20 15.68 10.09
CA GLN A 105 -11.05 14.53 9.78
C GLN A 105 -10.40 13.24 10.27
N THR A 106 -11.17 12.38 10.93
CA THR A 106 -10.75 11.00 11.22
C THR A 106 -10.77 10.20 9.92
N LEU A 107 -9.62 9.63 9.55
CA LEU A 107 -9.50 8.75 8.39
C LEU A 107 -9.88 7.32 8.78
N TYR A 108 -10.66 6.68 7.93
CA TYR A 108 -11.09 5.29 8.03
C TYR A 108 -10.41 4.44 6.94
N ASP A 109 -10.54 3.13 7.00
CA ASP A 109 -9.95 2.21 6.03
C ASP A 109 -10.33 2.55 4.58
N ILE A 110 -11.58 2.97 4.36
CA ILE A 110 -12.02 3.42 3.03
C ILE A 110 -11.23 4.65 2.53
N ASP A 111 -10.91 5.58 3.42
CA ASP A 111 -10.14 6.77 3.06
C ASP A 111 -8.70 6.38 2.72
N TYR A 112 -8.12 5.43 3.48
CA TYR A 112 -6.80 4.89 3.19
C TYR A 112 -6.80 4.09 1.88
N LEU A 113 -7.81 3.25 1.66
CA LEU A 113 -7.91 2.45 0.45
C LEU A 113 -7.99 3.33 -0.80
N LEU A 114 -8.87 4.33 -0.78
CA LEU A 114 -9.09 5.21 -1.94
C LEU A 114 -8.00 6.28 -2.12
N GLY A 115 -7.26 6.61 -1.07
CA GLY A 115 -6.23 7.66 -1.11
C GLY A 115 -4.83 7.19 -1.55
N VAL A 116 -4.67 5.96 -2.03
CA VAL A 116 -3.43 5.49 -2.68
C VAL A 116 -3.51 5.78 -4.17
N PHE A 117 -2.51 6.50 -4.71
CA PHE A 117 -2.42 6.76 -6.14
C PHE A 117 -2.47 5.44 -6.94
N ASP A 118 -3.41 5.32 -7.87
CA ASP A 118 -3.70 4.05 -8.54
C ASP A 118 -2.47 3.41 -9.18
N LYS A 119 -1.63 4.20 -9.87
CA LYS A 119 -0.43 3.68 -10.53
C LYS A 119 0.58 3.04 -9.57
N THR A 120 0.69 3.56 -8.35
CA THR A 120 1.63 3.06 -7.34
C THR A 120 1.01 2.07 -6.35
N ARG A 121 -0.30 1.82 -6.43
CA ARG A 121 -0.97 0.83 -5.59
C ARG A 121 -0.31 -0.54 -5.74
N MET A 122 -0.09 -1.24 -4.61
CA MET A 122 0.47 -2.58 -4.59
C MET A 122 -0.47 -3.59 -5.25
N GLY A 123 0.11 -4.48 -6.05
CA GLY A 123 -0.61 -5.56 -6.70
C GLY A 123 -1.48 -5.10 -7.87
N ALA A 124 -2.50 -5.89 -8.16
CA ALA A 124 -3.30 -5.77 -9.36
C ALA A 124 -4.80 -5.55 -9.08
N LEU A 125 -5.16 -5.20 -7.85
CA LEU A 125 -6.50 -4.72 -7.54
C LEU A 125 -6.58 -3.21 -7.75
N ARG A 126 -7.64 -2.77 -8.43
CA ARG A 126 -7.93 -1.38 -8.70
C ARG A 126 -9.34 -1.04 -8.23
N PHE A 127 -9.55 0.20 -7.84
CA PHE A 127 -10.78 0.60 -7.15
C PHE A 127 -11.43 1.81 -7.78
N LYS A 128 -12.78 1.79 -7.84
CA LYS A 128 -13.61 2.91 -8.29
C LYS A 128 -14.74 3.13 -7.29
N THR A 129 -15.23 4.36 -7.22
CA THR A 129 -16.47 4.71 -6.47
C THR A 129 -17.71 4.74 -7.33
N SER A 130 -17.54 4.72 -8.66
CA SER A 130 -18.60 4.53 -9.65
C SER A 130 -18.07 3.74 -10.83
N LEU A 131 -18.91 2.98 -11.53
CA LEU A 131 -18.49 2.14 -12.66
C LEU A 131 -17.87 2.96 -13.79
N ASP A 132 -18.44 4.13 -14.06
CA ASP A 132 -17.99 5.03 -15.15
C ASP A 132 -16.87 6.01 -14.72
N GLY A 133 -16.49 6.00 -13.44
CA GLY A 133 -15.44 6.87 -12.91
C GLY A 133 -14.03 6.37 -13.20
N SER A 134 -13.02 7.20 -12.89
CA SER A 134 -11.62 6.84 -12.92
C SER A 134 -11.24 5.86 -11.79
N PHE A 135 -10.12 5.17 -11.93
CA PHE A 135 -9.52 4.41 -10.84
C PHE A 135 -8.92 5.35 -9.80
N LEU A 136 -9.23 5.13 -8.54
CA LEU A 136 -8.82 6.03 -7.45
C LEU A 136 -7.57 5.49 -6.71
N ASP A 137 -6.67 6.38 -6.28
CA ASP A 137 -6.63 7.83 -6.46
C ASP A 137 -6.08 8.17 -7.85
N ASP A 138 -6.71 9.10 -8.57
CA ASP A 138 -6.33 9.56 -9.91
C ASP A 138 -5.71 10.96 -9.92
N ASP A 139 -5.37 11.48 -8.76
CA ASP A 139 -4.72 12.79 -8.62
C ASP A 139 -3.31 12.77 -9.25
N HIS A 140 -3.20 13.39 -10.42
CA HIS A 140 -1.94 13.50 -11.17
C HIS A 140 -0.89 14.37 -10.47
N GLU A 141 -1.27 15.22 -9.51
CA GLU A 141 -0.30 15.92 -8.66
C GLU A 141 0.47 14.94 -7.76
N ASN A 142 -0.10 13.75 -7.52
CA ASN A 142 0.53 12.64 -6.84
C ASN A 142 1.30 11.69 -7.79
N ALA A 143 1.73 12.16 -8.96
CA ALA A 143 2.50 11.35 -9.90
C ALA A 143 3.82 10.88 -9.26
N THR A 144 4.21 9.63 -9.57
CA THR A 144 5.44 9.05 -9.03
C THR A 144 6.66 9.85 -9.47
N PRO A 145 7.48 10.37 -8.54
CA PRO A 145 8.63 11.18 -8.88
C PRO A 145 9.72 10.34 -9.56
N PRO A 146 10.51 10.95 -10.45
CA PRO A 146 11.63 10.29 -11.08
C PRO A 146 12.78 10.06 -10.10
N TRP A 147 13.70 9.15 -10.45
CA TRP A 147 14.91 8.85 -9.66
C TRP A 147 15.73 10.10 -9.32
N SER A 148 15.78 11.08 -10.22
CA SER A 148 16.48 12.35 -10.01
C SER A 148 16.00 13.15 -8.79
N SER A 149 14.76 12.91 -8.33
CA SER A 149 14.16 13.56 -7.15
C SER A 149 14.57 12.93 -5.81
N ILE A 150 15.38 11.87 -5.82
CA ILE A 150 15.67 11.06 -4.63
C ILE A 150 16.26 11.86 -3.47
N ARG A 151 17.12 12.84 -3.76
CA ARG A 151 17.73 13.72 -2.75
C ARG A 151 16.68 14.60 -2.06
N GLU A 152 15.74 15.13 -2.84
CA GLU A 152 14.64 15.95 -2.33
C GLU A 152 13.68 15.12 -1.49
N LEU A 153 13.34 13.91 -1.94
CA LEU A 153 12.49 12.95 -1.21
C LEU A 153 13.11 12.57 0.14
N GLN A 154 14.41 12.26 0.17
CA GLN A 154 15.10 11.94 1.42
C GLN A 154 15.14 13.15 2.38
N ALA A 155 15.37 14.35 1.88
CA ALA A 155 15.34 15.57 2.68
C ALA A 155 13.94 15.84 3.22
N ALA A 156 12.90 15.65 2.41
CA ALA A 156 11.51 15.78 2.82
C ALA A 156 11.14 14.78 3.92
N ALA A 157 11.54 13.51 3.75
CA ALA A 157 11.30 12.46 4.73
C ALA A 157 11.96 12.78 6.09
N LYS A 158 13.21 13.24 6.07
CA LYS A 158 13.93 13.67 7.26
C LYS A 158 13.23 14.84 7.94
N ASN A 159 12.89 15.90 7.20
CA ASN A 159 12.22 17.07 7.75
C ASN A 159 10.88 16.74 8.39
N LEU A 160 10.12 15.79 7.81
CA LEU A 160 8.87 15.30 8.41
C LEU A 160 9.09 14.51 9.71
N GLU A 161 10.23 13.83 9.87
CA GLU A 161 10.57 13.17 11.14
C GLU A 161 11.05 14.17 12.20
N ASP A 162 11.77 15.21 11.79
CA ASP A 162 12.46 16.14 12.71
C ASP A 162 11.52 17.20 13.31
N ASP A 163 10.44 17.59 12.62
CA ASP A 163 9.61 18.70 13.08
C ASP A 163 8.10 18.46 12.90
N GLU A 164 7.38 18.64 14.02
CA GLU A 164 5.91 18.62 14.04
C GLU A 164 5.27 19.98 13.65
N ASN A 165 6.06 21.08 13.57
CA ASN A 165 5.57 22.46 13.53
C ASN A 165 5.94 23.29 12.29
N ILE A 166 6.77 22.79 11.37
CA ILE A 166 7.11 23.51 10.12
C ILE A 166 5.95 23.37 9.10
N ASP A 167 5.93 24.29 8.13
CA ASP A 167 5.08 24.18 6.93
C ASP A 167 5.32 22.84 6.22
N VAL A 168 4.68 21.80 6.75
CA VAL A 168 4.76 20.42 6.23
C VAL A 168 4.11 20.28 4.85
N LYS A 169 3.39 21.30 4.36
CA LYS A 169 2.65 21.24 3.10
C LYS A 169 3.56 20.88 1.92
N LYS A 170 4.68 21.59 1.79
CA LYS A 170 5.67 21.34 0.74
C LYS A 170 6.22 19.91 0.79
N TRP A 171 6.59 19.45 1.98
CA TRP A 171 7.19 18.13 2.19
C TRP A 171 6.17 16.99 2.03
N LEU A 172 4.93 17.24 2.48
CA LEU A 172 3.82 16.30 2.26
C LEU A 172 3.49 16.17 0.79
N ALA A 173 3.45 17.27 0.03
CA ALA A 173 3.20 17.21 -1.41
C ALA A 173 4.24 16.34 -2.13
N ILE A 174 5.52 16.49 -1.79
CA ILE A 174 6.61 15.70 -2.35
C ILE A 174 6.50 14.22 -1.98
N LEU A 175 6.15 13.88 -0.73
CA LEU A 175 6.13 12.50 -0.24
C LEU A 175 4.79 11.79 -0.46
N MET A 176 3.69 12.53 -0.56
CA MET A 176 2.38 11.94 -0.86
C MET A 176 2.25 11.48 -2.31
N ALA A 177 2.97 12.15 -3.23
CA ALA A 177 3.03 11.73 -4.63
C ALA A 177 3.39 10.24 -4.80
N PRO A 178 4.36 9.69 -4.05
CA PRO A 178 4.72 8.28 -4.21
C PRO A 178 3.77 7.27 -3.60
N GLY A 179 2.72 7.64 -2.88
CA GLY A 179 1.75 6.80 -2.15
C GLY A 179 2.20 5.35 -1.94
N SER A 180 2.40 4.93 -0.69
CA SER A 180 3.02 3.64 -0.43
C SER A 180 2.07 2.68 0.27
N SER A 181 1.78 1.54 -0.34
CA SER A 181 1.13 0.38 0.28
C SER A 181 2.13 -0.71 0.73
N LEU A 182 3.39 -0.36 1.03
CA LEU A 182 4.53 -1.29 1.01
C LEU A 182 5.09 -1.67 2.38
N GLY A 183 4.29 -1.77 3.41
CA GLY A 183 4.64 -2.34 4.72
C GLY A 183 5.68 -1.55 5.54
N GLY A 184 5.36 -1.25 6.81
CA GLY A 184 6.28 -0.71 7.81
C GLY A 184 6.20 0.80 8.07
N ALA A 185 6.83 1.23 9.18
CA ALA A 185 6.80 2.61 9.68
C ALA A 185 7.98 3.47 9.19
N ARG A 186 8.96 2.87 8.52
CA ARG A 186 10.16 3.54 8.06
C ARG A 186 9.88 4.49 6.89
N PRO A 187 10.52 5.68 6.84
CA PRO A 187 10.41 6.60 5.70
C PRO A 187 10.76 5.92 4.39
N LYS A 188 9.86 6.03 3.41
CA LYS A 188 10.04 5.46 2.07
C LYS A 188 9.22 6.21 1.03
N ALA A 189 9.57 6.00 -0.24
CA ALA A 189 8.82 6.52 -1.37
C ALA A 189 8.88 5.55 -2.57
N ASN A 190 7.84 5.57 -3.41
CA ASN A 190 7.95 5.01 -4.75
C ASN A 190 8.65 6.03 -5.65
N ILE A 191 9.49 5.55 -6.54
CA ILE A 191 10.16 6.33 -7.57
C ILE A 191 10.12 5.56 -8.89
N VAL A 192 10.32 6.27 -9.99
CA VAL A 192 10.43 5.67 -11.32
C VAL A 192 11.83 5.92 -11.87
N ASP A 193 12.44 4.89 -12.44
CA ASP A 193 13.73 5.01 -13.09
C ASP A 193 13.60 5.49 -14.56
N GLU A 194 14.73 5.65 -15.24
CA GLU A 194 14.80 6.10 -16.64
C GLU A 194 14.12 5.14 -17.63
N LYS A 195 13.92 3.88 -17.22
CA LYS A 195 13.24 2.86 -18.03
C LYS A 195 11.73 2.81 -17.79
N GLY A 196 11.24 3.59 -16.81
CA GLY A 196 9.84 3.57 -16.37
C GLY A 196 9.53 2.51 -15.32
N ASP A 197 10.55 1.77 -14.83
CA ASP A 197 10.36 0.77 -13.79
C ASP A 197 10.10 1.42 -12.42
N LEU A 198 9.17 0.85 -11.67
CA LEU A 198 8.86 1.29 -10.31
C LEU A 198 9.81 0.68 -9.28
N TRP A 199 10.31 1.55 -8.41
CA TRP A 199 11.19 1.20 -7.30
C TRP A 199 10.66 1.74 -5.99
N ILE A 200 11.09 1.13 -4.88
CA ILE A 200 10.90 1.62 -3.53
C ILE A 200 12.24 2.11 -3.02
N ALA A 201 12.30 3.37 -2.61
CA ALA A 201 13.42 3.93 -1.88
C ALA A 201 13.10 3.94 -0.39
N LYS A 202 13.89 3.25 0.43
CA LYS A 202 13.80 3.24 1.90
C LYS A 202 14.87 4.15 2.47
N PHE A 203 14.45 5.27 3.04
CA PHE A 203 15.36 6.30 3.54
C PHE A 203 15.88 6.00 4.94
N PRO A 204 17.05 6.54 5.31
CA PRO A 204 17.47 6.59 6.70
C PRO A 204 16.43 7.33 7.55
N SER A 205 16.15 6.80 8.75
CA SER A 205 15.33 7.46 9.75
C SER A 205 16.23 8.19 10.77
N LYS A 206 15.73 9.25 11.40
CA LYS A 206 16.42 9.95 12.48
C LYS A 206 16.75 9.04 13.67
N ASN A 207 15.97 7.99 13.86
CA ASN A 207 16.14 7.03 14.95
C ASN A 207 17.14 5.91 14.63
N ASP A 208 17.76 5.92 13.44
CA ASP A 208 18.71 4.87 13.06
C ASP A 208 20.03 5.02 13.81
N THR A 209 20.33 4.07 14.68
CA THR A 209 21.62 3.95 15.36
C THR A 209 22.68 3.22 14.54
N ILE A 210 22.23 2.42 13.57
CA ILE A 210 23.05 1.65 12.63
C ILE A 210 22.58 1.89 11.19
N ASP A 211 23.42 1.57 10.22
CA ASP A 211 23.08 1.71 8.79
C ASP A 211 22.10 0.61 8.35
N LYS A 212 20.81 0.86 8.54
CA LYS A 212 19.74 -0.11 8.19
C LYS A 212 19.72 -0.43 6.69
N GLY A 213 19.99 0.58 5.83
CA GLY A 213 20.06 0.36 4.38
C GLY A 213 21.18 -0.60 4.00
N ALA A 214 22.36 -0.45 4.60
CA ALA A 214 23.48 -1.37 4.38
C ALA A 214 23.18 -2.78 4.89
N TRP A 215 22.53 -2.93 6.05
CA TRP A 215 22.13 -4.23 6.56
C TRP A 215 21.08 -4.92 5.68
N GLU A 216 20.11 -4.18 5.17
CA GLU A 216 19.10 -4.71 4.24
C GLU A 216 19.74 -5.18 2.92
N PHE A 217 20.73 -4.42 2.42
CA PHE A 217 21.49 -4.82 1.24
C PHE A 217 22.38 -6.05 1.49
N LEU A 218 22.98 -6.16 2.66
CA LEU A 218 23.73 -7.38 3.05
C LEU A 218 22.80 -8.60 3.08
N ALA A 219 21.63 -8.49 3.69
CA ALA A 219 20.64 -9.56 3.70
C ALA A 219 20.22 -9.97 2.28
N TYR A 220 20.00 -9.00 1.40
CA TYR A 220 19.74 -9.24 -0.02
C TYR A 220 20.87 -10.04 -0.70
N GLN A 221 22.12 -9.64 -0.48
CA GLN A 221 23.29 -10.36 -1.05
C GLN A 221 23.40 -11.79 -0.52
N LEU A 222 23.10 -12.00 0.77
CA LEU A 222 23.09 -13.34 1.37
C LEU A 222 21.95 -14.20 0.80
N ALA A 223 20.77 -13.64 0.60
CA ALA A 223 19.64 -14.32 -0.03
C ALA A 223 20.00 -14.82 -1.44
N LEU A 224 20.58 -13.94 -2.28
CA LEU A 224 21.08 -14.35 -3.61
C LEU A 224 22.10 -15.49 -3.54
N LYS A 225 23.07 -15.40 -2.63
CA LYS A 225 24.09 -16.46 -2.43
C LYS A 225 23.48 -17.77 -1.94
N SER A 226 22.36 -17.72 -1.25
CA SER A 226 21.60 -18.89 -0.80
C SER A 226 20.66 -19.46 -1.88
N GLY A 227 20.67 -18.91 -3.10
CA GLY A 227 19.82 -19.36 -4.20
C GLY A 227 18.37 -18.85 -4.13
N ILE A 228 18.07 -17.87 -3.26
CA ILE A 228 16.74 -17.25 -3.17
C ILE A 228 16.64 -16.25 -4.32
N GLU A 229 15.60 -16.38 -5.12
CA GLU A 229 15.27 -15.42 -6.17
C GLU A 229 14.79 -14.10 -5.57
N MET A 230 15.45 -13.01 -5.90
CA MET A 230 15.18 -11.68 -5.37
C MET A 230 15.15 -10.66 -6.51
N ASN A 231 14.28 -9.67 -6.39
CA ASN A 231 14.27 -8.54 -7.31
C ASN A 231 15.53 -7.67 -7.15
N GLU A 232 15.86 -6.93 -8.21
CA GLU A 232 17.01 -6.03 -8.21
C GLU A 232 16.96 -5.05 -7.03
N CYS A 233 18.08 -4.97 -6.30
CA CYS A 233 18.27 -4.03 -5.20
C CYS A 233 19.55 -3.22 -5.41
N ARG A 234 19.53 -1.99 -4.92
CA ARG A 234 20.67 -1.05 -4.93
C ARG A 234 20.81 -0.38 -3.59
N ILE A 235 21.98 0.17 -3.35
CA ILE A 235 22.29 0.94 -2.16
C ILE A 235 23.08 2.19 -2.59
N GLU A 236 22.67 3.34 -2.08
CA GLU A 236 23.34 4.61 -2.37
C GLU A 236 23.41 5.49 -1.13
N LYS A 237 24.51 6.22 -1.01
CA LYS A 237 24.68 7.24 0.01
C LYS A 237 24.27 8.60 -0.54
N ILE A 238 23.00 8.95 -0.37
CA ILE A 238 22.42 10.18 -0.94
C ILE A 238 22.79 11.40 -0.10
N ALA A 239 22.55 11.33 1.23
CA ALA A 239 22.91 12.37 2.18
C ALA A 239 23.10 11.77 3.58
N GLY A 240 24.03 12.36 4.35
CA GLY A 240 24.32 11.91 5.71
C GLY A 240 25.19 10.65 5.77
N LYS A 241 25.16 9.95 6.91
CA LYS A 241 26.06 8.81 7.20
C LYS A 241 25.52 7.46 6.77
N HIS A 242 24.21 7.31 6.66
CA HIS A 242 23.53 6.05 6.36
C HIS A 242 23.10 5.98 4.90
N HIS A 243 22.98 4.76 4.38
CA HIS A 243 22.55 4.51 3.01
C HIS A 243 21.04 4.49 2.87
N THR A 244 20.56 4.92 1.71
CA THR A 244 19.22 4.64 1.19
C THR A 244 19.28 3.30 0.47
N PHE A 245 18.34 2.41 0.80
CA PHE A 245 18.18 1.12 0.13
C PHE A 245 17.08 1.24 -0.92
N PHE A 246 17.32 0.68 -2.09
CA PHE A 246 16.39 0.67 -3.21
C PHE A 246 16.08 -0.78 -3.60
N THR A 247 14.80 -1.05 -3.85
CA THR A 247 14.37 -2.35 -4.39
C THR A 247 13.39 -2.12 -5.52
N LYS A 248 13.62 -2.81 -6.65
CA LYS A 248 12.70 -2.82 -7.77
C LYS A 248 11.41 -3.53 -7.35
N ARG A 249 10.26 -2.98 -7.73
CA ARG A 249 8.98 -3.60 -7.39
C ARG A 249 8.79 -4.89 -8.17
N PHE A 250 8.38 -5.94 -7.47
CA PHE A 250 8.11 -7.27 -8.04
C PHE A 250 6.68 -7.39 -8.60
N ASP A 251 5.80 -6.47 -8.23
CA ASP A 251 4.40 -6.49 -8.61
C ASP A 251 4.13 -5.71 -9.93
N ARG A 252 5.19 -5.44 -10.68
CA ARG A 252 5.13 -4.82 -12.01
C ARG A 252 6.07 -5.50 -12.99
N GLU A 253 5.61 -5.62 -14.24
CA GLU A 253 6.39 -6.05 -15.38
C GLU A 253 5.99 -5.17 -16.57
N GLY A 254 6.77 -4.12 -16.83
CA GLY A 254 6.36 -3.03 -17.70
C GLY A 254 5.07 -2.37 -17.21
N GLU A 255 4.06 -2.33 -18.05
CA GLU A 255 2.72 -1.81 -17.71
C GLU A 255 1.84 -2.86 -16.98
N ASP A 256 2.20 -4.13 -17.05
CA ASP A 256 1.44 -5.22 -16.44
C ASP A 256 1.56 -5.21 -14.91
N ARG A 257 0.44 -5.49 -14.25
CA ARG A 257 0.37 -5.65 -12.80
C ARG A 257 0.39 -7.13 -12.42
N ILE A 258 1.12 -7.47 -11.38
CA ILE A 258 1.13 -8.80 -10.79
C ILE A 258 0.34 -8.73 -9.48
N HIS A 259 -0.61 -9.67 -9.30
CA HIS A 259 -1.39 -9.70 -8.08
C HIS A 259 -0.50 -9.96 -6.87
N PHE A 260 -0.81 -9.28 -5.77
CA PHE A 260 -0.08 -9.39 -4.51
C PHE A 260 -1.05 -9.70 -3.37
N ALA A 261 -0.67 -10.63 -2.52
CA ALA A 261 -1.23 -10.81 -1.20
C ALA A 261 -0.06 -11.09 -0.23
N SER A 262 -0.07 -10.46 0.94
CA SER A 262 0.97 -10.67 1.94
C SER A 262 0.86 -12.06 2.58
N ALA A 263 1.97 -12.58 3.11
CA ALA A 263 1.94 -13.80 3.92
C ALA A 263 0.98 -13.65 5.11
N MET A 264 0.89 -12.46 5.72
CA MET A 264 -0.06 -12.18 6.79
C MET A 264 -1.52 -12.38 6.33
N THR A 265 -1.87 -11.92 5.15
CA THR A 265 -3.18 -12.15 4.54
C THR A 265 -3.42 -13.64 4.29
N MET A 266 -2.48 -14.31 3.63
CA MET A 266 -2.66 -15.70 3.19
C MET A 266 -2.70 -16.69 4.36
N THR A 267 -1.99 -16.43 5.46
CA THR A 267 -2.07 -17.22 6.70
C THR A 267 -3.25 -16.82 7.61
N GLY A 268 -4.13 -15.93 7.15
CA GLY A 268 -5.30 -15.48 7.93
C GLY A 268 -4.97 -14.57 9.12
N ASN A 269 -3.74 -14.08 9.20
CA ASN A 269 -3.28 -13.22 10.29
C ASN A 269 -3.62 -11.74 10.08
N SER A 270 -3.46 -10.94 11.14
CA SER A 270 -3.55 -9.49 11.15
C SER A 270 -2.49 -8.90 12.08
N GLU A 271 -2.15 -7.62 11.93
CA GLU A 271 -1.23 -6.94 12.86
C GLU A 271 -1.70 -7.02 14.32
N GLU A 272 -3.01 -7.11 14.55
CA GLU A 272 -3.58 -7.19 15.90
C GLU A 272 -3.38 -8.57 16.51
N ASN A 273 -3.73 -9.64 15.80
CA ASN A 273 -3.61 -10.99 16.35
C ASN A 273 -2.16 -11.44 16.47
N LEU A 274 -1.25 -10.96 15.60
CA LEU A 274 0.19 -11.24 15.71
C LEU A 274 0.84 -10.67 16.99
N ARG A 275 0.20 -9.75 17.68
CA ARG A 275 0.66 -9.28 19.00
C ARG A 275 0.43 -10.29 20.11
N PHE A 276 -0.52 -11.20 19.92
CA PHE A 276 -0.94 -12.17 20.93
C PHE A 276 -0.61 -13.62 20.54
N HIS A 277 -0.28 -13.87 19.29
CA HIS A 277 0.07 -15.18 18.75
C HIS A 277 1.45 -15.13 18.09
N THR A 278 2.26 -16.14 18.34
CA THR A 278 3.55 -16.27 17.68
C THR A 278 3.34 -16.85 16.28
N ALA A 279 3.45 -16.01 15.26
CA ALA A 279 3.51 -16.49 13.87
C ALA A 279 4.90 -17.07 13.57
N SER A 280 4.93 -18.07 12.71
CA SER A 280 6.13 -18.77 12.28
C SER A 280 6.27 -18.73 10.76
N TYR A 281 7.50 -18.80 10.25
CA TYR A 281 7.73 -19.08 8.83
C TYR A 281 7.21 -20.45 8.40
N LEU A 282 6.97 -21.37 9.34
CA LEU A 282 6.33 -22.67 9.06
C LEU A 282 4.88 -22.49 8.62
N ASP A 283 4.16 -21.51 9.17
CA ASP A 283 2.78 -21.21 8.76
C ASP A 283 2.71 -20.82 7.27
N ILE A 284 3.76 -20.16 6.75
CA ILE A 284 3.89 -19.84 5.32
C ILE A 284 4.23 -21.08 4.49
N ALA A 285 5.03 -22.00 5.05
CA ALA A 285 5.43 -23.21 4.35
C ALA A 285 4.32 -24.26 4.29
N GLU A 286 3.36 -24.21 5.23
CA GLU A 286 2.16 -25.06 5.25
C GLU A 286 1.08 -24.57 4.30
N PHE A 287 1.08 -23.28 3.94
CA PHE A 287 0.15 -22.66 2.99
C PHE A 287 0.54 -22.97 1.54
#